data_963efc2ef2935bb95b61597fc1cab6d2
#
_entry.id   963efc2ef2935bb95b61597fc1cab6d2
#
_cell.length_a   1.000
_cell.length_b   1.000
_cell.length_c   1.000
_cell.angle_alpha   90.00
_cell.angle_beta   90.00
_cell.angle_gamma   90.00
#
_symmetry.space_group_name_H-M   'P 1'
#
loop_
_entity.id
_entity.type
_entity.pdbx_description
1 polymer ?
#
loop_
_entity_poly.entity_id
_entity_poly.type
_entity_poly.pdbx_seq_one_letter_code
_entity_poly.pdbx_strand_id
1 'polypeptide(L)'
;MNNMNKLPNCVGFIMDGNRRYAESLGHEAVWGHVAGKDTFLAVVDQVLEAKIPHAIFYAFSTENWKRSPGEVEALLGLFKQVLTEMKESTKEKCAIRIVGRWSDFREDLQENFRELEAETAAYASRGTIWIALSYGGRAELTAAVESLVASGEVVSEESIAAHLWTAGMPDPDIIIRTGGEQRLSNFLPWQTVYSELFFVPTYWPAFTKDEFTRILSAYAERERRIGK
;
A
#
# COMPACT_ATOMS: atom_id res chain seq x y z
N MET A 1 -7.74 27.81 -17.97
CA MET A 1 -8.60 26.61 -17.99
C MET A 1 -8.28 25.81 -16.74
N ASN A 2 -9.26 25.60 -15.86
CA ASN A 2 -9.05 25.01 -14.54
C ASN A 2 -8.53 23.58 -14.59
N ASN A 3 -7.29 23.38 -14.12
CA ASN A 3 -6.64 22.06 -13.99
C ASN A 3 -7.15 21.23 -12.77
N MET A 4 -8.31 21.57 -12.20
CA MET A 4 -8.85 20.92 -11.00
C MET A 4 -9.37 19.48 -11.19
N ASN A 5 -9.18 18.85 -12.36
CA ASN A 5 -9.74 17.53 -12.67
C ASN A 5 -8.70 16.43 -12.93
N LYS A 6 -7.42 16.62 -12.62
CA LYS A 6 -6.42 15.58 -12.82
C LYS A 6 -6.24 14.79 -11.52
N LEU A 7 -7.12 13.81 -11.29
CA LEU A 7 -6.94 12.84 -10.21
C LEU A 7 -5.88 11.80 -10.60
N PRO A 8 -5.11 11.28 -9.64
CA PRO A 8 -4.24 10.13 -9.87
C PRO A 8 -5.07 8.87 -10.16
N ASN A 9 -4.54 7.98 -10.98
CA ASN A 9 -5.12 6.66 -11.19
C ASN A 9 -4.74 5.68 -10.07
N CYS A 10 -3.53 5.85 -9.52
CA CYS A 10 -3.05 5.03 -8.41
C CYS A 10 -2.25 5.87 -7.41
N VAL A 11 -2.48 5.64 -6.11
CA VAL A 11 -1.75 6.29 -5.02
C VAL A 11 -1.12 5.24 -4.10
N GLY A 12 0.17 5.35 -3.84
CA GLY A 12 0.88 4.50 -2.88
C GLY A 12 1.10 5.21 -1.55
N PHE A 13 0.94 4.48 -0.44
CA PHE A 13 1.12 4.99 0.92
C PHE A 13 2.21 4.21 1.66
N ILE A 14 3.22 4.90 2.16
CA ILE A 14 4.20 4.38 3.12
C ILE A 14 3.80 4.93 4.50
N MET A 15 3.14 4.08 5.29
CA MET A 15 2.51 4.39 6.58
C MET A 15 3.55 4.46 7.72
N ASP A 16 4.45 5.45 7.66
CA ASP A 16 5.55 5.58 8.61
C ASP A 16 5.21 6.51 9.78
N GLY A 17 5.83 6.25 10.92
CA GLY A 17 5.75 7.07 12.12
C GLY A 17 4.87 6.53 13.24
N ASN A 18 4.25 5.34 13.12
CA ASN A 18 3.38 4.76 14.16
C ASN A 18 4.06 4.68 15.53
N ARG A 19 5.28 4.13 15.60
CA ARG A 19 6.04 4.00 16.84
C ARG A 19 6.40 5.35 17.44
N ARG A 20 6.96 6.27 16.62
CA ARG A 20 7.33 7.62 17.04
C ARG A 20 6.13 8.43 17.52
N TYR A 21 4.97 8.23 16.92
CA TYR A 21 3.71 8.81 17.39
C TYR A 21 3.35 8.33 18.80
N ALA A 22 3.37 7.02 19.04
CA ALA A 22 3.13 6.45 20.36
C ALA A 22 4.12 7.00 21.41
N GLU A 23 5.42 6.98 21.11
CA GLU A 23 6.48 7.50 21.96
C GLU A 23 6.27 8.98 22.31
N SER A 24 5.85 9.81 21.35
CA SER A 24 5.59 11.23 21.58
C SER A 24 4.43 11.51 22.54
N LEU A 25 3.55 10.51 22.73
CA LEU A 25 2.39 10.56 23.64
C LEU A 25 2.60 9.73 24.92
N GLY A 26 3.80 9.14 25.12
CA GLY A 26 4.11 8.32 26.28
C GLY A 26 3.51 6.92 26.24
N HIS A 27 3.14 6.41 25.08
CA HIS A 27 2.57 5.08 24.89
C HIS A 27 3.60 4.09 24.32
N GLU A 28 3.32 2.81 24.48
CA GLU A 28 4.10 1.73 23.86
C GLU A 28 3.90 1.67 22.34
N ALA A 29 4.87 1.15 21.60
CA ALA A 29 4.90 1.09 20.14
C ALA A 29 3.64 0.44 19.52
N VAL A 30 3.11 -0.61 20.16
CA VAL A 30 1.91 -1.33 19.68
C VAL A 30 0.69 -0.41 19.65
N TRP A 31 0.54 0.48 20.63
CA TRP A 31 -0.55 1.47 20.65
C TRP A 31 -0.55 2.35 19.39
N GLY A 32 0.63 2.76 18.92
CA GLY A 32 0.74 3.56 17.69
C GLY A 32 0.27 2.80 16.45
N HIS A 33 0.49 1.51 16.38
CA HIS A 33 -0.02 0.68 15.28
C HIS A 33 -1.54 0.53 15.33
N VAL A 34 -2.13 0.43 16.52
CA VAL A 34 -3.59 0.42 16.70
C VAL A 34 -4.20 1.76 16.24
N ALA A 35 -3.63 2.89 16.65
CA ALA A 35 -4.06 4.21 16.18
C ALA A 35 -3.90 4.36 14.65
N GLY A 36 -2.81 3.82 14.10
CA GLY A 36 -2.56 3.81 12.65
C GLY A 36 -3.55 2.99 11.84
N LYS A 37 -4.17 1.96 12.45
CA LYS A 37 -5.26 1.19 11.85
C LYS A 37 -6.47 2.07 11.52
N ASP A 38 -6.88 2.90 12.48
CA ASP A 38 -8.05 3.77 12.30
C ASP A 38 -7.80 4.79 11.19
N THR A 39 -6.58 5.34 11.12
CA THR A 39 -6.16 6.23 10.03
C THR A 39 -6.16 5.50 8.68
N PHE A 40 -5.70 4.25 8.63
CA PHE A 40 -5.71 3.44 7.41
C PHE A 40 -7.15 3.29 6.86
N LEU A 41 -8.10 2.89 7.70
CA LEU A 41 -9.50 2.75 7.29
C LEU A 41 -10.10 4.09 6.81
N ALA A 42 -9.81 5.18 7.53
CA ALA A 42 -10.25 6.52 7.13
C ALA A 42 -9.66 6.96 5.78
N VAL A 43 -8.39 6.65 5.51
CA VAL A 43 -7.74 6.98 4.22
C VAL A 43 -8.28 6.11 3.09
N VAL A 44 -8.60 4.83 3.33
CA VAL A 44 -9.31 3.99 2.35
C VAL A 44 -10.64 4.63 1.94
N ASP A 45 -11.45 5.05 2.91
CA ASP A 45 -12.72 5.74 2.61
C ASP A 45 -12.48 7.05 1.82
N GLN A 46 -11.46 7.83 2.16
CA GLN A 46 -11.10 9.07 1.43
C GLN A 46 -10.67 8.80 -0.02
N VAL A 47 -9.92 7.73 -0.27
CA VAL A 47 -9.52 7.29 -1.62
C VAL A 47 -10.77 6.97 -2.45
N LEU A 48 -11.71 6.21 -1.86
CA LEU A 48 -12.95 5.82 -2.52
C LEU A 48 -13.88 7.03 -2.76
N GLU A 49 -14.00 7.93 -1.79
CA GLU A 49 -14.76 9.20 -1.93
C GLU A 49 -14.18 10.08 -3.04
N ALA A 50 -12.85 10.16 -3.13
CA ALA A 50 -12.15 10.89 -4.17
C ALA A 50 -12.24 10.23 -5.55
N LYS A 51 -12.81 9.01 -5.63
CA LYS A 51 -12.92 8.20 -6.87
C LYS A 51 -11.56 7.89 -7.50
N ILE A 52 -10.55 7.68 -6.67
CA ILE A 52 -9.24 7.21 -7.12
C ILE A 52 -9.34 5.69 -7.34
N PRO A 53 -9.09 5.19 -8.56
CA PRO A 53 -9.36 3.80 -8.90
C PRO A 53 -8.51 2.80 -8.12
N HIS A 54 -7.26 3.16 -7.79
CA HIS A 54 -6.33 2.26 -7.14
C HIS A 54 -5.57 2.95 -6.00
N ALA A 55 -5.41 2.25 -4.88
CA ALA A 55 -4.46 2.66 -3.84
C ALA A 55 -3.71 1.45 -3.32
N ILE A 56 -2.41 1.61 -3.02
CA ILE A 56 -1.58 0.57 -2.40
C ILE A 56 -0.99 1.06 -1.09
N PHE A 57 -1.11 0.25 -0.05
CA PHE A 57 -0.64 0.54 1.31
C PHE A 57 0.50 -0.40 1.71
N TYR A 58 1.63 0.17 2.09
CA TYR A 58 2.77 -0.59 2.59
C TYR A 58 2.57 -0.93 4.07
N ALA A 59 1.90 -2.05 4.34
CA ALA A 59 1.50 -2.42 5.69
C ALA A 59 2.56 -3.25 6.43
N PHE A 60 3.29 -4.14 5.73
CA PHE A 60 4.34 -4.96 6.35
C PHE A 60 5.44 -5.29 5.34
N SER A 61 6.67 -4.84 5.62
CA SER A 61 7.82 -5.11 4.76
C SER A 61 8.50 -6.44 5.11
N THR A 62 9.27 -7.00 4.17
CA THR A 62 10.14 -8.15 4.42
C THR A 62 11.15 -7.90 5.55
N GLU A 63 11.57 -6.65 5.75
CA GLU A 63 12.47 -6.25 6.83
C GLU A 63 11.80 -6.26 8.20
N ASN A 64 10.47 -6.14 8.27
CA ASN A 64 9.73 -6.11 9.54
C ASN A 64 9.76 -7.45 10.28
N TRP A 65 10.00 -8.57 9.59
CA TRP A 65 10.23 -9.87 10.22
C TRP A 65 11.43 -9.89 11.18
N LYS A 66 12.37 -8.95 11.05
CA LYS A 66 13.54 -8.80 11.92
C LYS A 66 13.24 -8.10 13.25
N ARG A 67 12.00 -7.64 13.46
CA ARG A 67 11.54 -7.03 14.71
C ARG A 67 11.46 -8.07 15.83
N SER A 68 11.25 -7.64 17.07
CA SER A 68 11.06 -8.56 18.19
C SER A 68 9.87 -9.50 17.94
N PRO A 69 9.94 -10.77 18.35
CA PRO A 69 8.85 -11.73 18.12
C PRO A 69 7.50 -11.24 18.65
N GLY A 70 7.49 -10.57 19.82
CA GLY A 70 6.26 -10.00 20.40
C GLY A 70 5.65 -8.87 19.55
N GLU A 71 6.48 -8.02 18.94
CA GLU A 71 6.00 -6.97 18.03
C GLU A 71 5.43 -7.57 16.74
N VAL A 72 6.10 -8.59 16.19
CA VAL A 72 5.62 -9.28 14.99
C VAL A 72 4.27 -9.95 15.27
N GLU A 73 4.12 -10.69 16.34
CA GLU A 73 2.86 -11.36 16.69
C GLU A 73 1.73 -10.35 16.92
N ALA A 74 2.00 -9.24 17.61
CA ALA A 74 1.02 -8.17 17.77
C ALA A 74 0.56 -7.57 16.44
N LEU A 75 1.48 -7.36 15.48
CA LEU A 75 1.16 -6.87 14.14
C LEU A 75 0.34 -7.89 13.34
N LEU A 76 0.67 -9.18 13.41
CA LEU A 76 -0.10 -10.23 12.75
C LEU A 76 -1.53 -10.31 13.29
N GLY A 77 -1.70 -10.18 14.62
CA GLY A 77 -3.01 -10.07 15.26
C GLY A 77 -3.81 -8.85 14.78
N LEU A 78 -3.14 -7.70 14.65
CA LEU A 78 -3.73 -6.47 14.14
C LEU A 78 -4.17 -6.63 12.67
N PHE A 79 -3.37 -7.28 11.81
CA PHE A 79 -3.76 -7.53 10.41
C PHE A 79 -5.04 -8.35 10.33
N LYS A 80 -5.19 -9.39 11.14
CA LYS A 80 -6.44 -10.18 11.17
C LYS A 80 -7.66 -9.31 11.49
N GLN A 81 -7.52 -8.39 12.45
CA GLN A 81 -8.59 -7.44 12.78
C GLN A 81 -8.86 -6.49 11.61
N VAL A 82 -7.81 -5.88 11.03
CA VAL A 82 -7.93 -4.96 9.88
C VAL A 82 -8.64 -5.63 8.71
N LEU A 83 -8.27 -6.85 8.35
CA LEU A 83 -8.89 -7.58 7.25
C LEU A 83 -10.37 -7.84 7.49
N THR A 84 -10.75 -8.18 8.75
CA THR A 84 -12.14 -8.37 9.13
C THR A 84 -12.93 -7.05 9.05
N GLU A 85 -12.38 -5.96 9.60
CA GLU A 85 -13.01 -4.64 9.56
C GLU A 85 -13.11 -4.10 8.12
N MET A 86 -12.10 -4.32 7.29
CA MET A 86 -12.14 -3.96 5.86
C MET A 86 -13.24 -4.72 5.12
N LYS A 87 -13.37 -6.01 5.36
CA LYS A 87 -14.44 -6.83 4.75
C LYS A 87 -15.80 -6.18 4.95
N GLU A 88 -16.08 -5.68 6.14
CA GLU A 88 -17.35 -5.02 6.46
C GLU A 88 -17.43 -3.58 5.91
N SER A 89 -16.39 -2.77 6.11
CA SER A 89 -16.39 -1.34 5.76
C SER A 89 -16.31 -1.09 4.26
N THR A 90 -15.62 -1.97 3.50
CA THR A 90 -15.47 -1.86 2.05
C THR A 90 -16.46 -2.75 1.27
N LYS A 91 -17.37 -3.44 1.98
CA LYS A 91 -18.37 -4.32 1.37
C LYS A 91 -19.07 -3.61 0.20
N GLU A 92 -19.01 -4.25 -0.96
CA GLU A 92 -19.58 -3.73 -2.21
C GLU A 92 -19.00 -2.40 -2.72
N LYS A 93 -17.97 -1.85 -2.09
CA LYS A 93 -17.38 -0.57 -2.52
C LYS A 93 -16.18 -0.71 -3.44
N CYS A 94 -15.32 -1.71 -3.21
CA CYS A 94 -14.10 -1.93 -3.98
C CYS A 94 -13.61 -3.38 -3.89
N ALA A 95 -12.69 -3.77 -4.75
CA ALA A 95 -11.93 -5.00 -4.59
C ALA A 95 -10.75 -4.78 -3.63
N ILE A 96 -10.34 -5.86 -2.96
CA ILE A 96 -9.12 -5.88 -2.14
C ILE A 96 -8.15 -6.88 -2.77
N ARG A 97 -6.88 -6.52 -2.83
CA ARG A 97 -5.79 -7.38 -3.29
C ARG A 97 -4.65 -7.34 -2.28
N ILE A 98 -4.11 -8.51 -1.97
CA ILE A 98 -2.98 -8.63 -1.05
C ILE A 98 -1.76 -9.06 -1.84
N VAL A 99 -0.70 -8.26 -1.80
CA VAL A 99 0.53 -8.48 -2.56
C VAL A 99 1.72 -8.66 -1.64
N GLY A 100 2.64 -9.55 -2.02
CA GLY A 100 3.83 -9.88 -1.25
C GLY A 100 4.03 -11.37 -1.09
N ARG A 101 4.94 -11.79 -0.19
CA ARG A 101 5.26 -13.18 0.01
C ARG A 101 4.30 -13.84 1.02
N TRP A 102 3.23 -14.43 0.51
CA TRP A 102 2.22 -15.09 1.34
C TRP A 102 2.76 -16.27 2.15
N SER A 103 3.74 -16.99 1.61
CA SER A 103 4.37 -18.14 2.29
C SER A 103 5.06 -17.80 3.60
N ASP A 104 5.30 -16.52 3.90
CA ASP A 104 5.85 -16.08 5.18
C ASP A 104 4.81 -16.12 6.30
N PHE A 105 3.52 -16.20 5.97
CA PHE A 105 2.41 -16.21 6.91
C PHE A 105 1.88 -17.60 7.18
N ARG A 106 1.28 -17.80 8.38
CA ARG A 106 0.60 -19.05 8.71
C ARG A 106 -0.59 -19.28 7.78
N GLU A 107 -0.93 -20.54 7.55
CA GLU A 107 -1.97 -20.93 6.59
C GLU A 107 -3.35 -20.30 6.89
N ASP A 108 -3.73 -20.19 8.19
CA ASP A 108 -4.98 -19.54 8.58
C ASP A 108 -5.09 -18.08 8.11
N LEU A 109 -3.98 -17.36 8.08
CA LEU A 109 -3.95 -16.00 7.57
C LEU A 109 -3.94 -15.94 6.04
N GLN A 110 -3.24 -16.86 5.38
CA GLN A 110 -3.27 -16.98 3.93
C GLN A 110 -4.68 -17.32 3.41
N GLU A 111 -5.43 -18.16 4.15
CA GLU A 111 -6.81 -18.48 3.83
C GLU A 111 -7.71 -17.25 3.92
N ASN A 112 -7.58 -16.44 4.98
CA ASN A 112 -8.28 -15.17 5.10
C ASN A 112 -7.97 -14.21 3.94
N PHE A 113 -6.72 -14.20 3.42
CA PHE A 113 -6.36 -13.40 2.25
C PHE A 113 -7.13 -13.86 1.02
N ARG A 114 -7.13 -15.18 0.74
CA ARG A 114 -7.85 -15.76 -0.41
C ARG A 114 -9.35 -15.48 -0.35
N GLU A 115 -9.96 -15.66 0.81
CA GLU A 115 -11.39 -15.39 1.03
C GLU A 115 -11.72 -13.93 0.76
N LEU A 116 -10.96 -13.00 1.35
CA LEU A 116 -11.18 -11.56 1.19
C LEU A 116 -11.06 -11.12 -0.26
N GLU A 117 -10.04 -11.59 -0.98
CA GLU A 117 -9.88 -11.31 -2.40
C GLU A 117 -11.03 -11.87 -3.24
N ALA A 118 -11.44 -13.12 -2.98
CA ALA A 118 -12.53 -13.77 -3.72
C ALA A 118 -13.86 -13.06 -3.50
N GLU A 119 -14.20 -12.71 -2.27
CA GLU A 119 -15.46 -12.04 -1.93
C GLU A 119 -15.56 -10.62 -2.50
N THR A 120 -14.43 -9.94 -2.65
CA THR A 120 -14.42 -8.56 -3.14
C THR A 120 -14.14 -8.43 -4.64
N ALA A 121 -13.73 -9.50 -5.31
CA ALA A 121 -13.31 -9.48 -6.73
C ALA A 121 -14.35 -8.87 -7.69
N ALA A 122 -15.63 -9.12 -7.43
CA ALA A 122 -16.73 -8.59 -8.27
C ALA A 122 -16.82 -7.06 -8.28
N TYR A 123 -16.18 -6.38 -7.33
CA TYR A 123 -16.24 -4.93 -7.17
C TYR A 123 -15.03 -4.20 -7.74
N ALA A 124 -14.13 -4.88 -8.46
CA ALA A 124 -12.91 -4.31 -9.04
C ALA A 124 -13.17 -3.12 -9.97
N SER A 125 -14.30 -3.10 -10.66
CA SER A 125 -14.70 -1.98 -11.51
C SER A 125 -15.01 -0.68 -10.74
N ARG A 126 -15.19 -0.74 -9.43
CA ARG A 126 -15.43 0.41 -8.54
C ARG A 126 -14.15 0.97 -7.94
N GLY A 127 -13.06 0.21 -8.00
CA GLY A 127 -11.74 0.51 -7.48
C GLY A 127 -11.10 -0.72 -6.82
N THR A 128 -9.79 -0.65 -6.60
CA THR A 128 -9.05 -1.73 -5.94
C THR A 128 -8.09 -1.16 -4.89
N ILE A 129 -8.21 -1.66 -3.67
CA ILE A 129 -7.27 -1.39 -2.57
C ILE A 129 -6.26 -2.54 -2.50
N TRP A 130 -5.00 -2.21 -2.65
CA TRP A 130 -3.88 -3.13 -2.60
C TRP A 130 -3.19 -3.02 -1.24
N ILE A 131 -2.91 -4.14 -0.60
CA ILE A 131 -2.24 -4.20 0.71
C ILE A 131 -0.95 -4.98 0.55
N ALA A 132 0.18 -4.31 0.70
CA ALA A 132 1.50 -4.92 0.62
C ALA A 132 1.89 -5.52 1.98
N LEU A 133 1.87 -6.88 2.07
CA LEU A 133 2.20 -7.68 3.24
C LEU A 133 3.38 -8.60 2.95
N SER A 134 4.37 -8.63 3.85
CA SER A 134 5.68 -9.26 3.60
C SER A 134 6.23 -8.88 2.22
N TYR A 135 6.09 -7.60 1.91
CA TYR A 135 6.48 -7.05 0.62
C TYR A 135 7.87 -6.41 0.69
N GLY A 136 8.60 -6.53 -0.39
CA GLY A 136 9.85 -5.83 -0.64
C GLY A 136 10.18 -5.89 -2.12
N GLY A 137 10.39 -4.74 -2.76
CA GLY A 137 10.53 -4.67 -4.21
C GLY A 137 11.72 -5.46 -4.76
N ARG A 138 12.83 -5.57 -4.00
CA ARG A 138 13.93 -6.45 -4.39
C ARG A 138 13.52 -7.93 -4.36
N ALA A 139 12.76 -8.35 -3.36
CA ALA A 139 12.26 -9.71 -3.26
C ALA A 139 11.22 -10.00 -4.34
N GLU A 140 10.34 -9.05 -4.64
CA GLU A 140 9.37 -9.14 -5.73
C GLU A 140 10.08 -9.33 -7.09
N LEU A 141 11.07 -8.48 -7.41
CA LEU A 141 11.84 -8.58 -8.65
C LEU A 141 12.59 -9.92 -8.76
N THR A 142 13.19 -10.39 -7.65
CA THR A 142 13.86 -11.70 -7.62
C THR A 142 12.87 -12.81 -7.91
N ALA A 143 11.71 -12.82 -7.27
CA ALA A 143 10.67 -13.83 -7.50
C ALA A 143 10.12 -13.79 -8.94
N ALA A 144 9.95 -12.60 -9.53
CA ALA A 144 9.54 -12.44 -10.91
C ALA A 144 10.57 -13.04 -11.89
N VAL A 145 11.87 -12.78 -11.67
CA VAL A 145 12.94 -13.36 -12.48
C VAL A 145 13.01 -14.89 -12.32
N GLU A 146 12.90 -15.42 -11.11
CA GLU A 146 12.83 -16.86 -10.86
C GLU A 146 11.66 -17.52 -11.61
N SER A 147 10.49 -16.88 -11.57
CA SER A 147 9.30 -17.35 -12.30
C SER A 147 9.49 -17.33 -13.82
N LEU A 148 10.09 -16.27 -14.36
CA LEU A 148 10.41 -16.17 -15.79
C LEU A 148 11.41 -17.25 -16.24
N VAL A 149 12.45 -17.50 -15.46
CA VAL A 149 13.41 -18.56 -15.74
C VAL A 149 12.74 -19.94 -15.75
N ALA A 150 11.82 -20.17 -14.81
CA ALA A 150 11.09 -21.43 -14.70
C ALA A 150 10.09 -21.64 -15.84
N SER A 151 9.44 -20.57 -16.33
CA SER A 151 8.50 -20.65 -17.47
C SER A 151 9.19 -20.75 -18.83
N GLY A 152 10.45 -20.34 -18.95
CA GLY A 152 11.17 -20.28 -20.22
C GLY A 152 10.71 -19.13 -21.13
N GLU A 153 9.97 -18.17 -20.60
CA GLU A 153 9.52 -17.01 -21.36
C GLU A 153 10.68 -16.06 -21.69
N VAL A 154 10.53 -15.31 -22.78
CA VAL A 154 11.50 -14.30 -23.16
C VAL A 154 11.44 -13.14 -22.19
N VAL A 155 12.59 -12.71 -21.67
CA VAL A 155 12.67 -11.59 -20.72
C VAL A 155 12.46 -10.28 -21.45
N SER A 156 11.45 -9.51 -21.02
CA SER A 156 11.14 -8.15 -21.45
C SER A 156 10.56 -7.35 -20.26
N GLU A 157 10.39 -6.06 -20.40
CA GLU A 157 9.72 -5.25 -19.36
C GLU A 157 8.29 -5.76 -19.10
N GLU A 158 7.57 -6.13 -20.17
CA GLU A 158 6.21 -6.64 -20.11
C GLU A 158 6.14 -7.99 -19.40
N SER A 159 7.05 -8.92 -19.72
CA SER A 159 7.09 -10.23 -19.07
C SER A 159 7.52 -10.13 -17.60
N ILE A 160 8.46 -9.25 -17.26
CA ILE A 160 8.78 -8.95 -15.86
C ILE A 160 7.56 -8.42 -15.14
N ALA A 161 6.90 -7.39 -15.69
CA ALA A 161 5.71 -6.78 -15.09
C ALA A 161 4.56 -7.79 -14.86
N ALA A 162 4.38 -8.75 -15.77
CA ALA A 162 3.39 -9.82 -15.66
C ALA A 162 3.69 -10.83 -14.54
N HIS A 163 4.95 -10.97 -14.13
CA HIS A 163 5.39 -11.90 -13.08
C HIS A 163 5.61 -11.22 -11.72
N LEU A 164 5.45 -9.89 -11.61
CA LEU A 164 5.49 -9.20 -10.32
C LEU A 164 4.32 -9.63 -9.43
N TRP A 165 4.49 -9.58 -8.12
CA TRP A 165 3.39 -9.78 -7.17
C TRP A 165 2.29 -8.72 -7.34
N THR A 166 2.66 -7.56 -7.84
CA THR A 166 1.79 -6.42 -8.17
C THR A 166 1.22 -6.48 -9.59
N ALA A 167 1.36 -7.61 -10.30
CA ALA A 167 0.84 -7.73 -11.67
C ALA A 167 -0.64 -7.32 -11.77
N GLY A 168 -0.97 -6.51 -12.76
CA GLY A 168 -2.31 -5.94 -12.97
C GLY A 168 -2.62 -4.69 -12.14
N MET A 169 -1.72 -4.26 -11.23
CA MET A 169 -1.81 -2.96 -10.59
C MET A 169 -1.22 -1.89 -11.52
N PRO A 170 -1.89 -0.76 -11.74
CA PRO A 170 -1.27 0.36 -12.44
C PRO A 170 -0.14 0.97 -11.60
N ASP A 171 0.88 1.48 -12.27
CA ASP A 171 1.96 2.20 -11.61
C ASP A 171 1.41 3.39 -10.80
N PRO A 172 1.86 3.60 -9.56
CA PRO A 172 1.40 4.73 -8.78
C PRO A 172 1.79 6.07 -9.39
N ASP A 173 0.82 6.96 -9.57
CA ASP A 173 1.08 8.35 -9.96
C ASP A 173 1.71 9.15 -8.82
N ILE A 174 1.35 8.79 -7.58
CA ILE A 174 1.78 9.45 -6.34
C ILE A 174 2.24 8.40 -5.35
N ILE A 175 3.35 8.67 -4.68
CA ILE A 175 3.74 7.99 -3.43
C ILE A 175 3.72 9.01 -2.29
N ILE A 176 2.96 8.72 -1.26
CA ILE A 176 2.87 9.52 -0.03
C ILE A 176 3.58 8.77 1.08
N ARG A 177 4.59 9.39 1.70
CA ARG A 177 5.24 8.85 2.89
C ARG A 177 5.09 9.82 4.04
N THR A 178 4.52 9.32 5.14
CA THR A 178 4.42 10.01 6.43
C THR A 178 5.67 9.85 7.28
N GLY A 179 5.79 10.60 8.38
CA GLY A 179 6.87 10.45 9.35
C GLY A 179 8.18 11.17 9.04
N GLY A 180 8.22 12.03 8.00
CA GLY A 180 9.32 12.93 7.70
C GLY A 180 10.53 12.32 6.98
N GLU A 181 10.55 11.02 6.75
CA GLU A 181 11.65 10.32 6.08
C GLU A 181 11.52 10.39 4.56
N GLN A 182 12.62 10.70 3.86
CA GLN A 182 12.65 10.91 2.40
C GLN A 182 13.33 9.73 1.69
N ARG A 183 12.68 8.59 1.67
CA ARG A 183 13.12 7.35 0.98
C ARG A 183 11.93 6.43 0.72
N LEU A 184 12.06 5.51 -0.23
CA LEU A 184 11.01 4.52 -0.56
C LEU A 184 11.11 3.24 0.31
N SER A 185 12.23 2.98 0.95
CA SER A 185 12.44 1.81 1.82
C SER A 185 12.04 0.48 1.17
N ASN A 186 12.51 0.25 -0.05
CA ASN A 186 12.24 -0.97 -0.80
C ASN A 186 10.75 -1.14 -1.23
N PHE A 187 9.97 -0.04 -1.22
CA PHE A 187 8.59 -0.03 -1.68
C PHE A 187 8.50 0.31 -3.16
N LEU A 188 8.00 -0.61 -3.97
CA LEU A 188 7.66 -0.47 -5.39
C LEU A 188 8.78 0.12 -6.28
N PRO A 189 10.05 -0.35 -6.23
CA PRO A 189 11.14 0.26 -7.00
C PRO A 189 10.95 0.16 -8.51
N TRP A 190 10.25 -0.85 -9.02
CA TRP A 190 9.92 -1.00 -10.42
C TRP A 190 8.81 -0.05 -10.86
N GLN A 191 7.76 0.06 -10.06
CA GLN A 191 6.53 0.75 -10.39
C GLN A 191 6.60 2.27 -10.15
N THR A 192 7.58 2.76 -9.36
CA THR A 192 7.64 4.17 -8.93
C THR A 192 8.51 5.08 -9.77
N VAL A 193 9.01 4.59 -10.91
CA VAL A 193 9.98 5.31 -11.77
C VAL A 193 9.49 6.69 -12.19
N TYR A 194 8.19 6.84 -12.40
CA TYR A 194 7.55 8.09 -12.80
C TYR A 194 6.57 8.65 -11.77
N SER A 195 6.59 8.11 -10.54
CA SER A 195 5.72 8.59 -9.46
C SER A 195 6.16 9.95 -8.93
N GLU A 196 5.20 10.79 -8.60
CA GLU A 196 5.44 12.01 -7.82
C GLU A 196 5.55 11.66 -6.34
N LEU A 197 6.66 12.05 -5.70
CA LEU A 197 6.94 11.68 -4.31
C LEU A 197 6.56 12.84 -3.37
N PHE A 198 5.72 12.53 -2.37
CA PHE A 198 5.32 13.44 -1.31
C PHE A 198 5.78 12.91 0.04
N PHE A 199 6.74 13.58 0.64
CA PHE A 199 7.25 13.27 1.98
C PHE A 199 6.67 14.30 2.95
N VAL A 200 5.87 13.83 3.92
CA VAL A 200 5.23 14.70 4.90
C VAL A 200 5.75 14.43 6.31
N PRO A 201 5.92 15.47 7.14
CA PRO A 201 6.44 15.32 8.50
C PRO A 201 5.45 14.65 9.46
N THR A 202 4.17 14.72 9.16
CA THR A 202 3.08 14.15 9.95
C THR A 202 3.26 12.64 10.11
N TYR A 203 3.17 12.12 11.34
CA TYR A 203 3.15 10.69 11.59
C TYR A 203 1.85 10.05 11.10
N TRP A 204 1.92 8.80 10.64
CA TRP A 204 0.77 8.12 10.05
C TRP A 204 -0.53 8.22 10.89
N PRO A 205 -0.53 7.96 12.22
CA PRO A 205 -1.77 8.05 12.99
C PRO A 205 -2.40 9.45 13.06
N ALA A 206 -1.62 10.50 12.74
CA ALA A 206 -2.09 11.88 12.72
C ALA A 206 -2.34 12.42 11.29
N PHE A 207 -2.22 11.57 10.27
CA PHE A 207 -2.46 11.98 8.88
C PHE A 207 -3.96 12.25 8.65
N THR A 208 -4.27 13.41 8.06
CA THR A 208 -5.65 13.91 7.98
C THR A 208 -6.18 13.96 6.55
N LYS A 209 -7.51 14.01 6.42
CA LYS A 209 -8.21 14.25 5.14
C LYS A 209 -7.78 15.55 4.47
N ASP A 210 -7.57 16.62 5.24
CA ASP A 210 -7.14 17.91 4.71
C ASP A 210 -5.72 17.84 4.14
N GLU A 211 -4.83 17.07 4.78
CA GLU A 211 -3.48 16.88 4.28
C GLU A 211 -3.48 16.06 2.99
N PHE A 212 -4.27 14.98 2.91
CA PHE A 212 -4.45 14.22 1.69
C PHE A 212 -5.03 15.08 0.55
N THR A 213 -6.05 15.90 0.84
CA THR A 213 -6.64 16.81 -0.15
C THR A 213 -5.63 17.83 -0.67
N ARG A 214 -4.77 18.38 0.21
CA ARG A 214 -3.68 19.27 -0.21
C ARG A 214 -2.67 18.60 -1.12
N ILE A 215 -2.32 17.33 -0.86
CA ILE A 215 -1.43 16.55 -1.72
C ILE A 215 -2.06 16.33 -3.09
N LEU A 216 -3.34 15.95 -3.16
CA LEU A 216 -4.05 15.77 -4.43
C LEU A 216 -4.11 17.09 -5.23
N SER A 217 -4.33 18.22 -4.56
CA SER A 217 -4.31 19.53 -5.19
C SER A 217 -2.92 19.88 -5.75
N ALA A 218 -1.87 19.66 -4.95
CA ALA A 218 -0.50 19.88 -5.39
C ALA A 218 -0.10 18.98 -6.58
N TYR A 219 -0.56 17.73 -6.59
CA TYR A 219 -0.37 16.82 -7.73
C TYR A 219 -1.08 17.35 -8.99
N ALA A 220 -2.32 17.82 -8.87
CA ALA A 220 -3.08 18.34 -10.00
C ALA A 220 -2.40 19.54 -10.68
N GLU A 221 -1.64 20.33 -9.92
CA GLU A 221 -0.89 21.51 -10.42
C GLU A 221 0.44 21.13 -11.11
N ARG A 222 0.96 19.89 -10.89
CA ARG A 222 2.23 19.49 -11.49
C ARG A 222 2.10 19.13 -12.97
N GLU A 223 3.04 19.62 -13.77
CA GLU A 223 3.21 19.19 -15.18
C GLU A 223 4.03 17.90 -15.22
N ARG A 224 3.43 16.81 -15.65
CA ARG A 224 4.17 15.54 -15.91
C ARG A 224 4.66 15.56 -17.35
N ARG A 225 5.96 15.70 -17.54
CA ARG A 225 6.59 15.77 -18.88
C ARG A 225 7.11 14.43 -19.39
N ILE A 226 6.91 13.33 -18.75
CA ILE A 226 7.35 11.95 -19.07
C ILE A 226 8.15 11.88 -20.41
N GLY A 227 9.40 12.42 -20.39
CA GLY A 227 10.30 12.38 -21.55
C GLY A 227 9.91 13.26 -22.76
N LYS A 228 8.99 14.21 -22.63
CA LYS A 228 8.60 15.17 -23.67
C LYS A 228 9.17 16.54 -23.39
#